data_6b364eeccf46f874a7f2161ecf23a822
#
_entry.id   6b364eeccf46f874a7f2161ecf23a822
#
_cell.length_a   1.000
_cell.length_b   1.000
_cell.length_c   1.000
_cell.angle_alpha   90.00
_cell.angle_beta   90.00
_cell.angle_gamma   90.00
#
_symmetry.space_group_name_H-M   'P 1'
#
loop_
_entity.id
_entity.type
_entity.pdbx_description
1 polymer ?
#
loop_
_entity_poly.entity_id
_entity_poly.type
_entity_poly.pdbx_seq_one_letter_code
_entity_poly.pdbx_strand_id
1 'polypeptide(L)'
;MRNSGLQLVIIAIVFGIVVGSTRGVEAKVYTAYISDGPDTSIAYWLAKEVGLFKKHGLDMELIFIDGSSRGVQSLIAGDLTFTDAVGTSAINGRLAGGDIAIVSSLVNTLPYYIIGKSAIKSPEDLKGRSAAVHIPGTSADFAMRLALKGVGLSYKDIQAVTVGGAPARNAAVITGRLDFTVATDSGKIEGEKAGLKVIIDMAKLKIPFQFSCTVTTGRMIRQNPDVVRSMVKAMAEAVHYYKTQKEDAIKIMQKYTRGQNRAALEGTYVAYRELLVEDVYPTLEGLKNTLEIQASFDPKAAKAKVDDFVDVRFVDELRKTGFIDLLYNRERTR
;
A
#
# COMPACT_ATOMS: atom_id res chain seq x y z
N MET A 1 -92.92 11.57 27.44
CA MET A 1 -92.46 11.55 26.04
C MET A 1 -91.01 11.97 26.06
N ARG A 2 -90.06 11.04 25.77
CA ARG A 2 -88.63 11.18 26.09
C ARG A 2 -87.86 11.43 24.86
N ASN A 3 -87.20 12.59 24.75
CA ASN A 3 -86.20 12.88 23.78
C ASN A 3 -84.87 12.24 24.15
N SER A 4 -84.36 11.40 23.32
CA SER A 4 -83.00 10.85 23.40
C SER A 4 -82.09 11.55 22.40
N GLY A 5 -81.27 12.43 22.88
CA GLY A 5 -80.22 13.08 22.13
C GLY A 5 -78.98 12.16 21.93
N LEU A 6 -78.63 11.94 20.74
CA LEU A 6 -77.45 11.14 20.32
C LEU A 6 -76.23 12.08 20.30
N GLN A 7 -75.31 11.91 21.23
CA GLN A 7 -74.00 12.63 21.22
C GLN A 7 -73.02 11.84 20.35
N LEU A 8 -72.61 12.51 19.30
CA LEU A 8 -71.53 12.00 18.42
C LEU A 8 -70.16 12.35 19.06
N VAL A 9 -69.41 11.36 19.49
CA VAL A 9 -68.03 11.54 19.97
C VAL A 9 -67.12 11.36 18.76
N ILE A 10 -66.45 12.46 18.34
CA ILE A 10 -65.43 12.47 17.32
C ILE A 10 -64.11 12.12 18.02
N ILE A 11 -63.57 10.90 17.78
CA ILE A 11 -62.23 10.51 18.22
C ILE A 11 -61.27 10.97 17.12
N ALA A 12 -60.49 12.02 17.37
CA ALA A 12 -59.39 12.44 16.53
C ALA A 12 -58.18 11.54 16.82
N ILE A 13 -57.88 10.61 15.90
CA ILE A 13 -56.66 9.80 15.94
C ILE A 13 -55.50 10.67 15.41
N VAL A 14 -54.69 11.19 16.32
CA VAL A 14 -53.42 11.85 15.95
C VAL A 14 -52.41 10.76 15.63
N PHE A 15 -52.16 10.56 14.34
CA PHE A 15 -51.03 9.74 13.84
C PHE A 15 -49.74 10.53 14.06
N GLY A 16 -49.07 10.31 15.19
CA GLY A 16 -47.71 10.79 15.40
C GLY A 16 -46.76 10.04 14.49
N ILE A 17 -46.26 10.68 13.42
CA ILE A 17 -45.14 10.19 12.62
C ILE A 17 -43.90 10.29 13.50
N VAL A 18 -43.52 9.20 14.15
CA VAL A 18 -42.18 9.03 14.74
C VAL A 18 -41.20 8.86 13.58
N VAL A 19 -40.59 9.98 13.19
CA VAL A 19 -39.36 9.93 12.33
C VAL A 19 -38.26 9.38 13.22
N GLY A 20 -38.20 8.06 13.28
CA GLY A 20 -37.06 7.35 13.87
C GLY A 20 -35.84 7.62 13.03
N SER A 21 -34.94 8.48 13.49
CA SER A 21 -33.56 8.55 12.97
C SER A 21 -32.96 7.18 13.17
N THR A 22 -32.99 6.35 12.13
CA THR A 22 -32.16 5.14 12.08
C THR A 22 -30.72 5.60 12.06
N ARG A 23 -30.10 5.74 13.24
CA ARG A 23 -28.66 5.71 13.35
C ARG A 23 -28.26 4.34 12.78
N GLY A 24 -27.81 4.34 11.51
CA GLY A 24 -27.18 3.18 10.93
C GLY A 24 -26.09 2.72 11.90
N VAL A 25 -26.13 1.47 12.30
CA VAL A 25 -25.02 0.86 13.03
C VAL A 25 -23.84 0.94 12.08
N GLU A 26 -22.89 1.83 12.36
CA GLU A 26 -21.63 1.91 11.61
C GLU A 26 -20.96 0.53 11.71
N ALA A 27 -20.89 -0.16 10.58
CA ALA A 27 -20.26 -1.47 10.54
C ALA A 27 -18.75 -1.30 10.85
N LYS A 28 -18.28 -2.02 11.86
CA LYS A 28 -16.87 -2.01 12.23
C LYS A 28 -16.02 -2.52 11.07
N VAL A 29 -14.99 -1.76 10.67
CA VAL A 29 -14.13 -2.06 9.54
C VAL A 29 -12.76 -2.48 10.04
N TYR A 30 -12.34 -3.69 9.70
CA TYR A 30 -11.05 -4.24 10.08
C TYR A 30 -10.06 -4.09 8.92
N THR A 31 -8.92 -3.47 9.19
CA THR A 31 -7.88 -3.27 8.17
C THR A 31 -6.52 -3.69 8.71
N ALA A 32 -5.82 -4.55 7.98
CA ALA A 32 -4.45 -4.88 8.30
C ALA A 32 -3.48 -3.82 7.77
N TYR A 33 -2.48 -3.48 8.60
CA TYR A 33 -1.25 -2.87 8.14
C TYR A 33 -0.10 -3.90 8.28
N ILE A 34 0.82 -3.91 7.32
CA ILE A 34 1.74 -5.04 7.11
C ILE A 34 3.19 -4.78 7.53
N SER A 35 3.48 -3.57 7.99
CA SER A 35 4.81 -3.19 8.42
C SER A 35 4.74 -2.43 9.74
N ASP A 36 5.68 -2.70 10.63
CA ASP A 36 5.96 -1.91 11.83
C ASP A 36 6.98 -0.79 11.56
N GLY A 37 7.45 -0.66 10.31
CA GLY A 37 8.26 0.43 9.81
C GLY A 37 7.41 1.57 9.25
N PRO A 38 7.97 2.79 9.18
CA PRO A 38 7.26 3.96 8.69
C PRO A 38 7.28 4.04 7.15
N ASP A 39 7.05 2.93 6.49
CA ASP A 39 7.10 2.76 5.05
C ASP A 39 5.71 2.66 4.40
N THR A 40 5.23 1.45 4.15
CA THR A 40 3.96 1.22 3.44
C THR A 40 2.74 1.59 4.25
N SER A 41 2.78 1.48 5.58
CA SER A 41 1.61 1.57 6.46
C SER A 41 1.32 2.98 6.99
N ILE A 42 2.19 3.96 6.71
CA ILE A 42 2.10 5.31 7.31
C ILE A 42 0.75 6.00 7.05
N ALA A 43 0.18 5.87 5.85
CA ALA A 43 -1.09 6.51 5.53
C ALA A 43 -2.26 5.96 6.38
N TYR A 44 -2.22 4.68 6.74
CA TYR A 44 -3.22 4.05 7.61
C TYR A 44 -3.12 4.58 9.04
N TRP A 45 -1.90 4.71 9.58
CA TRP A 45 -1.66 5.27 10.91
C TRP A 45 -2.15 6.71 10.99
N LEU A 46 -1.79 7.53 10.01
CA LEU A 46 -2.25 8.92 9.91
C LEU A 46 -3.77 8.98 9.84
N ALA A 47 -4.40 8.25 8.93
CA ALA A 47 -5.85 8.26 8.79
C ALA A 47 -6.57 7.89 10.11
N LYS A 48 -6.00 6.97 10.90
CA LYS A 48 -6.55 6.59 12.22
C LYS A 48 -6.35 7.70 13.24
N GLU A 49 -5.12 8.20 13.40
CA GLU A 49 -4.75 9.14 14.45
C GLU A 49 -5.40 10.52 14.27
N VAL A 50 -5.49 11.01 13.04
CA VAL A 50 -6.11 12.32 12.76
C VAL A 50 -7.61 12.23 12.46
N GLY A 51 -8.21 11.04 12.60
CA GLY A 51 -9.65 10.84 12.52
C GLY A 51 -10.24 10.84 11.10
N LEU A 52 -9.43 10.63 10.03
CA LEU A 52 -9.93 10.64 8.65
C LEU A 52 -10.89 9.48 8.37
N PHE A 53 -10.67 8.33 8.97
CA PHE A 53 -11.63 7.21 8.85
C PHE A 53 -13.00 7.60 9.39
N LYS A 54 -13.05 8.18 10.60
CA LYS A 54 -14.32 8.66 11.21
C LYS A 54 -14.95 9.77 10.39
N LYS A 55 -14.16 10.69 9.86
CA LYS A 55 -14.63 11.77 8.97
C LYS A 55 -15.39 11.21 7.78
N HIS A 56 -14.98 10.04 7.27
CA HIS A 56 -15.63 9.36 6.15
C HIS A 56 -16.59 8.24 6.57
N GLY A 57 -17.05 8.21 7.84
CA GLY A 57 -18.04 7.26 8.32
C GLY A 57 -17.53 5.84 8.53
N LEU A 58 -16.21 5.67 8.72
CA LEU A 58 -15.60 4.35 8.96
C LEU A 58 -15.21 4.21 10.45
N ASP A 59 -15.82 3.25 11.15
CA ASP A 59 -15.33 2.80 12.47
C ASP A 59 -14.17 1.80 12.25
N MET A 60 -12.97 2.35 12.05
CA MET A 60 -11.78 1.61 11.62
C MET A 60 -11.02 1.02 12.81
N GLU A 61 -10.75 -0.28 12.74
CA GLU A 61 -9.77 -0.97 13.58
C GLU A 61 -8.54 -1.35 12.75
N LEU A 62 -7.34 -0.93 13.20
CA LEU A 62 -6.07 -1.30 12.56
C LEU A 62 -5.47 -2.52 13.27
N ILE A 63 -5.17 -3.57 12.51
CA ILE A 63 -4.60 -4.82 12.99
C ILE A 63 -3.21 -4.99 12.36
N PHE A 64 -2.18 -5.20 13.18
CA PHE A 64 -0.86 -5.52 12.66
C PHE A 64 -0.79 -6.99 12.24
N ILE A 65 -0.45 -7.21 10.97
CA ILE A 65 -0.17 -8.54 10.41
C ILE A 65 1.16 -8.48 9.69
N ASP A 66 2.18 -9.12 10.26
CA ASP A 66 3.51 -9.14 9.66
C ASP A 66 3.51 -9.82 8.30
N GLY A 67 3.75 -9.02 7.26
CA GLY A 67 3.91 -9.45 5.89
C GLY A 67 2.64 -9.45 5.04
N SER A 68 2.78 -8.86 3.85
CA SER A 68 1.72 -8.62 2.87
C SER A 68 0.95 -9.88 2.46
N SER A 69 1.64 -11.01 2.28
CA SER A 69 0.99 -12.28 1.89
C SER A 69 0.02 -12.79 2.95
N ARG A 70 0.34 -12.62 4.24
CA ARG A 70 -0.56 -12.99 5.35
C ARG A 70 -1.77 -12.07 5.40
N GLY A 71 -1.56 -10.75 5.24
CA GLY A 71 -2.67 -9.79 5.15
C GLY A 71 -3.64 -10.13 4.03
N VAL A 72 -3.13 -10.46 2.84
CA VAL A 72 -3.96 -10.89 1.70
C VAL A 72 -4.69 -12.21 1.99
N GLN A 73 -4.05 -13.18 2.65
CA GLN A 73 -4.70 -14.43 3.05
C GLN A 73 -5.84 -14.20 4.05
N SER A 74 -5.62 -13.38 5.08
CA SER A 74 -6.66 -13.02 6.06
C SER A 74 -7.83 -12.24 5.40
N LEU A 75 -7.52 -11.39 4.41
CA LEU A 75 -8.56 -10.73 3.61
C LEU A 75 -9.41 -11.73 2.82
N ILE A 76 -8.78 -12.70 2.16
CA ILE A 76 -9.47 -13.75 1.39
C ILE A 76 -10.29 -14.65 2.32
N ALA A 77 -9.80 -14.95 3.52
CA ALA A 77 -10.51 -15.72 4.55
C ALA A 77 -11.74 -14.97 5.10
N GLY A 78 -11.81 -13.64 4.94
CA GLY A 78 -12.91 -12.81 5.42
C GLY A 78 -12.70 -12.23 6.83
N ASP A 79 -11.50 -12.36 7.40
CA ASP A 79 -11.15 -11.79 8.72
C ASP A 79 -10.95 -10.27 8.64
N LEU A 80 -10.68 -9.74 7.44
CA LEU A 80 -10.43 -8.34 7.18
C LEU A 80 -11.40 -7.77 6.15
N THR A 81 -11.63 -6.47 6.23
CA THR A 81 -12.39 -5.71 5.22
C THR A 81 -11.43 -5.16 4.14
N PHE A 82 -10.27 -4.69 4.57
CA PHE A 82 -9.18 -4.21 3.72
C PHE A 82 -7.84 -4.74 4.23
N THR A 83 -6.84 -4.68 3.38
CA THR A 83 -5.44 -4.84 3.79
C THR A 83 -4.55 -3.88 3.02
N ASP A 84 -3.54 -3.31 3.70
CA ASP A 84 -2.34 -2.82 3.05
C ASP A 84 -1.62 -4.02 2.43
N ALA A 85 -1.11 -3.88 1.22
CA ALA A 85 -0.40 -4.96 0.55
C ALA A 85 0.64 -4.44 -0.45
N VAL A 86 1.67 -5.24 -0.68
CA VAL A 86 2.52 -5.08 -1.86
C VAL A 86 1.79 -5.70 -3.06
N GLY A 87 1.83 -5.04 -4.22
CA GLY A 87 1.12 -5.48 -5.42
C GLY A 87 1.40 -6.91 -5.84
N THR A 88 2.63 -7.41 -5.64
CA THR A 88 2.98 -8.83 -5.90
C THR A 88 2.14 -9.80 -5.07
N SER A 89 1.87 -9.47 -3.79
CA SER A 89 1.03 -10.31 -2.94
C SER A 89 -0.44 -10.27 -3.35
N ALA A 90 -0.94 -9.11 -3.77
CA ALA A 90 -2.29 -8.99 -4.32
C ALA A 90 -2.44 -9.78 -5.63
N ILE A 91 -1.46 -9.69 -6.54
CA ILE A 91 -1.42 -10.47 -7.78
C ILE A 91 -1.43 -11.97 -7.46
N ASN A 92 -0.53 -12.43 -6.58
CA ASN A 92 -0.45 -13.84 -6.20
C ASN A 92 -1.76 -14.36 -5.59
N GLY A 93 -2.39 -13.58 -4.70
CA GLY A 93 -3.68 -13.93 -4.13
C GLY A 93 -4.79 -14.06 -5.18
N ARG A 94 -4.81 -13.17 -6.16
CA ARG A 94 -5.77 -13.20 -7.27
C ARG A 94 -5.52 -14.39 -8.22
N LEU A 95 -4.27 -14.66 -8.59
CA LEU A 95 -3.88 -15.81 -9.43
C LEU A 95 -4.17 -17.16 -8.74
N ALA A 96 -4.13 -17.18 -7.41
CA ALA A 96 -4.55 -18.33 -6.61
C ALA A 96 -6.08 -18.50 -6.54
N GLY A 97 -6.88 -17.59 -7.11
CA GLY A 97 -8.33 -17.64 -7.18
C GLY A 97 -9.07 -16.76 -6.17
N GLY A 98 -8.36 -15.93 -5.40
CA GLY A 98 -8.99 -14.97 -4.49
C GLY A 98 -9.81 -13.92 -5.24
N ASP A 99 -11.06 -13.67 -4.79
CA ASP A 99 -11.88 -12.58 -5.31
C ASP A 99 -11.51 -11.25 -4.63
N ILE A 100 -10.35 -10.71 -4.98
CA ILE A 100 -9.78 -9.49 -4.42
C ILE A 100 -9.36 -8.52 -5.53
N ALA A 101 -9.32 -7.22 -5.22
CA ALA A 101 -8.82 -6.19 -6.12
C ALA A 101 -8.12 -5.06 -5.36
N ILE A 102 -7.13 -4.45 -6.01
CA ILE A 102 -6.50 -3.20 -5.60
C ILE A 102 -7.47 -2.06 -5.89
N VAL A 103 -7.76 -1.23 -4.90
CA VAL A 103 -8.71 -0.10 -5.03
C VAL A 103 -8.05 1.26 -4.89
N SER A 104 -6.83 1.32 -4.35
CA SER A 104 -6.01 2.54 -4.32
C SER A 104 -4.53 2.19 -4.16
N SER A 105 -3.66 3.14 -4.47
CA SER A 105 -2.21 3.00 -4.33
C SER A 105 -1.62 4.10 -3.46
N LEU A 106 -0.58 3.76 -2.70
CA LEU A 106 0.19 4.71 -1.91
C LEU A 106 1.58 4.94 -2.51
N VAL A 107 2.22 3.89 -3.06
CA VAL A 107 3.56 3.98 -3.65
C VAL A 107 3.61 3.18 -4.94
N ASN A 108 3.97 3.85 -6.03
CA ASN A 108 3.98 3.31 -7.40
C ASN A 108 5.39 3.04 -7.97
N THR A 109 6.40 2.95 -7.11
CA THR A 109 7.77 2.61 -7.47
C THR A 109 8.40 1.77 -6.38
N LEU A 110 9.62 1.29 -6.60
CA LEU A 110 10.35 0.45 -5.65
C LEU A 110 11.25 1.31 -4.76
N PRO A 111 10.95 1.47 -3.46
CA PRO A 111 11.80 2.16 -2.50
C PRO A 111 12.91 1.24 -2.00
N TYR A 112 13.71 0.73 -2.93
CA TYR A 112 14.84 -0.17 -2.66
C TYR A 112 16.14 0.41 -3.19
N TYR A 113 17.23 -0.14 -2.67
CA TYR A 113 18.59 0.17 -3.09
C TYR A 113 19.32 -1.10 -3.48
N ILE A 114 20.17 -1.04 -4.51
CA ILE A 114 21.23 -2.03 -4.68
C ILE A 114 22.42 -1.48 -3.90
N ILE A 115 22.82 -2.21 -2.86
CA ILE A 115 24.01 -1.90 -2.07
C ILE A 115 25.07 -2.99 -2.26
N GLY A 116 26.34 -2.63 -2.22
CA GLY A 116 27.42 -3.60 -2.43
C GLY A 116 28.77 -3.10 -1.95
N LYS A 117 29.76 -3.96 -2.13
CA LYS A 117 31.14 -3.68 -1.79
C LYS A 117 31.66 -2.42 -2.50
N SER A 118 32.52 -1.66 -1.83
CA SER A 118 33.08 -0.40 -2.35
C SER A 118 33.92 -0.59 -3.65
N ALA A 119 34.31 -1.82 -3.99
CA ALA A 119 34.95 -2.15 -5.25
C ALA A 119 34.01 -2.06 -6.47
N ILE A 120 32.69 -2.12 -6.27
CA ILE A 120 31.67 -1.91 -7.31
C ILE A 120 31.49 -0.40 -7.45
N LYS A 121 31.89 0.16 -8.58
CA LYS A 121 31.89 1.61 -8.82
C LYS A 121 30.71 2.10 -9.63
N SER A 122 30.13 1.23 -10.47
CA SER A 122 29.00 1.54 -11.33
C SER A 122 28.03 0.35 -11.39
N PRO A 123 26.79 0.57 -11.87
CA PRO A 123 25.84 -0.51 -12.07
C PRO A 123 26.33 -1.61 -13.03
N GLU A 124 27.13 -1.27 -14.01
CA GLU A 124 27.69 -2.21 -14.99
C GLU A 124 28.67 -3.20 -14.34
N ASP A 125 29.34 -2.79 -13.26
CA ASP A 125 30.26 -3.62 -12.48
C ASP A 125 29.56 -4.77 -11.73
N LEU A 126 28.21 -4.79 -11.71
CA LEU A 126 27.44 -5.90 -11.16
C LEU A 126 27.58 -7.18 -11.99
N LYS A 127 27.96 -7.06 -13.28
CA LYS A 127 28.14 -8.22 -14.16
C LYS A 127 29.22 -9.15 -13.63
N GLY A 128 28.88 -10.44 -13.56
CA GLY A 128 29.77 -11.51 -13.05
C GLY A 128 29.91 -11.55 -11.53
N ARG A 129 29.34 -10.60 -10.79
CA ARG A 129 29.43 -10.54 -9.32
C ARG A 129 28.39 -11.44 -8.63
N SER A 130 28.70 -11.79 -7.39
CA SER A 130 27.81 -12.59 -6.54
C SER A 130 26.78 -11.71 -5.81
N ALA A 131 25.50 -12.07 -5.93
CA ALA A 131 24.39 -11.34 -5.33
C ALA A 131 23.68 -12.16 -4.25
N ALA A 132 23.43 -11.58 -3.08
CA ALA A 132 22.50 -12.14 -2.13
C ALA A 132 21.07 -11.79 -2.57
N VAL A 133 20.26 -12.81 -2.94
CA VAL A 133 18.89 -12.61 -3.44
C VAL A 133 17.86 -13.27 -2.53
N HIS A 134 16.62 -12.85 -2.66
CA HIS A 134 15.47 -13.49 -2.01
C HIS A 134 14.89 -14.59 -2.89
N ILE A 135 13.98 -15.39 -2.33
CA ILE A 135 13.23 -16.38 -3.11
C ILE A 135 12.42 -15.71 -4.23
N PRO A 136 12.26 -16.37 -5.39
CA PRO A 136 11.48 -15.84 -6.52
C PRO A 136 10.05 -15.44 -6.12
N GLY A 137 9.53 -14.38 -6.77
CA GLY A 137 8.15 -13.90 -6.56
C GLY A 137 7.97 -12.95 -5.37
N THR A 138 9.02 -12.60 -4.65
CA THR A 138 8.98 -11.58 -3.59
C THR A 138 9.30 -10.18 -4.15
N SER A 139 8.90 -9.12 -3.42
CA SER A 139 9.21 -7.74 -3.82
C SER A 139 10.71 -7.49 -3.97
N ALA A 140 11.55 -8.11 -3.14
CA ALA A 140 13.01 -8.00 -3.25
C ALA A 140 13.57 -8.73 -4.48
N ASP A 141 13.00 -9.87 -4.89
CA ASP A 141 13.35 -10.55 -6.15
C ASP A 141 12.95 -9.68 -7.35
N PHE A 142 11.74 -9.14 -7.35
CA PHE A 142 11.31 -8.21 -8.39
C PHE A 142 12.19 -6.96 -8.45
N ALA A 143 12.56 -6.40 -7.29
CA ALA A 143 13.47 -5.26 -7.22
C ALA A 143 14.83 -5.58 -7.87
N MET A 144 15.42 -6.74 -7.57
CA MET A 144 16.66 -7.17 -8.19
C MET A 144 16.53 -7.29 -9.72
N ARG A 145 15.46 -7.95 -10.20
CA ARG A 145 15.22 -8.11 -11.65
C ARG A 145 15.07 -6.77 -12.36
N LEU A 146 14.29 -5.86 -11.78
CA LEU A 146 14.03 -4.54 -12.35
C LEU A 146 15.28 -3.65 -12.29
N ALA A 147 16.05 -3.70 -11.19
CA ALA A 147 17.32 -2.99 -11.10
C ALA A 147 18.31 -3.43 -12.19
N LEU A 148 18.48 -4.73 -12.36
CA LEU A 148 19.36 -5.29 -13.41
C LEU A 148 18.86 -4.91 -14.81
N LYS A 149 17.53 -5.05 -15.07
CA LYS A 149 16.92 -4.65 -16.36
C LYS A 149 17.14 -3.16 -16.66
N GLY A 150 17.03 -2.31 -15.63
CA GLY A 150 17.22 -0.86 -15.76
C GLY A 150 18.65 -0.45 -16.15
N VAL A 151 19.62 -1.33 -15.96
CA VAL A 151 21.03 -1.12 -16.33
C VAL A 151 21.51 -2.10 -17.43
N GLY A 152 20.57 -2.71 -18.17
CA GLY A 152 20.86 -3.59 -19.29
C GLY A 152 21.36 -4.99 -18.91
N LEU A 153 21.21 -5.39 -17.65
CA LEU A 153 21.61 -6.70 -17.14
C LEU A 153 20.39 -7.58 -16.83
N SER A 154 20.64 -8.86 -16.57
CA SER A 154 19.66 -9.85 -16.15
C SER A 154 20.23 -10.78 -15.05
N TYR A 155 19.40 -11.65 -14.49
CA TYR A 155 19.89 -12.68 -13.55
C TYR A 155 20.96 -13.61 -14.14
N LYS A 156 21.02 -13.77 -15.46
CA LYS A 156 22.06 -14.58 -16.14
C LYS A 156 23.43 -13.91 -16.10
N ASP A 157 23.46 -12.61 -15.89
CA ASP A 157 24.69 -11.82 -15.84
C ASP A 157 25.31 -11.73 -14.45
N ILE A 158 24.66 -12.30 -13.42
CA ILE A 158 25.12 -12.32 -12.03
C ILE A 158 25.16 -13.73 -11.45
N GLN A 159 25.90 -13.92 -10.35
CA GLN A 159 25.90 -15.14 -9.58
C GLN A 159 24.87 -15.01 -8.43
N ALA A 160 23.60 -15.31 -8.69
CA ALA A 160 22.52 -15.17 -7.73
C ALA A 160 22.55 -16.30 -6.68
N VAL A 161 22.71 -15.95 -5.42
CA VAL A 161 22.69 -16.87 -4.27
C VAL A 161 21.48 -16.56 -3.40
N THR A 162 20.55 -17.49 -3.27
CA THR A 162 19.38 -17.34 -2.39
C THR A 162 19.80 -17.41 -0.93
N VAL A 163 19.62 -16.30 -0.20
CA VAL A 163 20.01 -16.17 1.22
C VAL A 163 18.78 -16.02 2.12
N GLY A 164 17.66 -15.47 1.61
CA GLY A 164 16.42 -15.26 2.37
C GLY A 164 16.17 -13.80 2.74
N GLY A 165 15.70 -13.54 3.97
CA GLY A 165 15.24 -12.24 4.43
C GLY A 165 16.29 -11.12 4.38
N ALA A 166 15.85 -9.84 4.49
CA ALA A 166 16.73 -8.68 4.38
C ALA A 166 17.92 -8.70 5.37
N PRO A 167 17.74 -9.02 6.65
CA PRO A 167 18.88 -9.07 7.58
C PRO A 167 19.97 -10.07 7.16
N ALA A 168 19.57 -11.26 6.70
CA ALA A 168 20.51 -12.29 6.28
C ALA A 168 21.26 -11.89 5.00
N ARG A 169 20.57 -11.26 4.04
CA ARG A 169 21.18 -10.75 2.81
C ARG A 169 22.19 -9.62 3.10
N ASN A 170 21.81 -8.66 3.96
CA ASN A 170 22.71 -7.58 4.36
C ASN A 170 23.96 -8.15 5.05
N ALA A 171 23.79 -9.05 6.02
CA ALA A 171 24.91 -9.68 6.71
C ALA A 171 25.85 -10.44 5.76
N ALA A 172 25.31 -11.10 4.72
CA ALA A 172 26.14 -11.80 3.74
C ALA A 172 27.04 -10.85 2.92
N VAL A 173 26.58 -9.64 2.64
CA VAL A 173 27.37 -8.62 1.93
C VAL A 173 28.31 -7.87 2.87
N ILE A 174 27.86 -7.50 4.07
CA ILE A 174 28.67 -6.83 5.11
C ILE A 174 29.88 -7.69 5.49
N THR A 175 29.67 -9.00 5.66
CA THR A 175 30.76 -9.94 5.98
C THR A 175 31.65 -10.30 4.79
N GLY A 176 31.36 -9.75 3.60
CA GLY A 176 32.15 -9.97 2.40
C GLY A 176 31.91 -11.32 1.71
N ARG A 177 30.97 -12.15 2.18
CA ARG A 177 30.68 -13.46 1.56
C ARG A 177 30.07 -13.32 0.16
N LEU A 178 29.26 -12.28 -0.06
CA LEU A 178 28.68 -11.93 -1.35
C LEU A 178 29.00 -10.46 -1.67
N ASP A 179 28.78 -10.04 -2.90
CA ASP A 179 29.27 -8.73 -3.38
C ASP A 179 28.22 -7.63 -3.25
N PHE A 180 26.92 -7.94 -3.47
CA PHE A 180 25.84 -6.97 -3.43
C PHE A 180 24.49 -7.60 -3.11
N THR A 181 23.51 -6.76 -2.78
CA THR A 181 22.12 -7.16 -2.52
C THR A 181 21.14 -6.02 -2.72
N VAL A 182 19.83 -6.37 -2.71
CA VAL A 182 18.71 -5.42 -2.54
C VAL A 182 18.53 -5.11 -1.07
N ALA A 183 18.49 -3.83 -0.72
CA ALA A 183 18.27 -3.34 0.64
C ALA A 183 17.10 -2.36 0.73
N THR A 184 16.45 -2.33 1.88
CA THR A 184 15.53 -1.26 2.32
C THR A 184 16.33 -0.07 2.86
N ASP A 185 15.66 1.03 3.25
CA ASP A 185 16.34 2.18 3.88
C ASP A 185 17.17 1.78 5.10
N SER A 186 16.62 0.95 6.00
CA SER A 186 17.34 0.46 7.17
C SER A 186 18.57 -0.36 6.79
N GLY A 187 18.42 -1.25 5.81
CA GLY A 187 19.53 -2.06 5.31
C GLY A 187 20.60 -1.24 4.59
N LYS A 188 20.22 -0.17 3.89
CA LYS A 188 21.15 0.80 3.31
C LYS A 188 21.98 1.48 4.38
N ILE A 189 21.32 2.02 5.43
CA ILE A 189 21.98 2.72 6.54
C ILE A 189 22.98 1.79 7.25
N GLU A 190 22.57 0.55 7.52
CA GLU A 190 23.43 -0.48 8.12
C GLU A 190 24.64 -0.80 7.21
N GLY A 191 24.39 -1.00 5.93
CA GLY A 191 25.43 -1.29 4.94
C GLY A 191 26.44 -0.16 4.80
N GLU A 192 25.98 1.09 4.72
CA GLU A 192 26.84 2.28 4.63
C GLU A 192 27.74 2.43 5.86
N LYS A 193 27.22 2.19 7.07
CA LYS A 193 28.01 2.14 8.32
C LYS A 193 29.09 1.06 8.28
N ALA A 194 28.83 -0.03 7.57
CA ALA A 194 29.78 -1.13 7.37
C ALA A 194 30.71 -0.95 6.15
N GLY A 195 30.66 0.21 5.49
CA GLY A 195 31.53 0.55 4.34
C GLY A 195 31.02 0.10 2.97
N LEU A 196 29.78 -0.40 2.89
CA LEU A 196 29.14 -0.64 1.61
C LEU A 196 28.75 0.67 0.92
N LYS A 197 28.47 0.59 -0.38
CA LYS A 197 28.03 1.73 -1.20
C LYS A 197 26.67 1.47 -1.81
N VAL A 198 25.86 2.53 -1.95
CA VAL A 198 24.67 2.50 -2.82
C VAL A 198 25.16 2.52 -4.27
N ILE A 199 24.80 1.49 -5.02
CA ILE A 199 25.12 1.34 -6.44
C ILE A 199 23.96 1.84 -7.29
N ILE A 200 22.72 1.47 -6.90
CA ILE A 200 21.50 1.91 -7.56
C ILE A 200 20.49 2.35 -6.49
N ASP A 201 19.96 3.54 -6.65
CA ASP A 201 18.79 4.04 -5.93
C ASP A 201 17.58 3.83 -6.85
N MET A 202 16.78 2.80 -6.56
CA MET A 202 15.69 2.40 -7.44
C MET A 202 14.54 3.40 -7.48
N ALA A 203 14.34 4.17 -6.42
CA ALA A 203 13.33 5.22 -6.40
C ALA A 203 13.65 6.30 -7.45
N LYS A 204 14.94 6.60 -7.67
CA LYS A 204 15.39 7.55 -8.70
C LYS A 204 15.21 7.03 -10.13
N LEU A 205 15.21 5.72 -10.32
CA LEU A 205 14.96 5.12 -11.64
C LEU A 205 13.50 5.27 -12.07
N LYS A 206 12.59 5.61 -11.16
CA LYS A 206 11.14 5.79 -11.41
C LYS A 206 10.51 4.62 -12.17
N ILE A 207 11.03 3.40 -11.98
CA ILE A 207 10.49 2.19 -12.61
C ILE A 207 9.08 1.97 -12.05
N PRO A 208 8.04 1.92 -12.90
CA PRO A 208 6.68 1.68 -12.44
C PRO A 208 6.57 0.30 -11.77
N PHE A 209 6.12 0.30 -10.53
CA PHE A 209 5.90 -0.91 -9.75
C PHE A 209 4.82 -0.65 -8.69
N GLN A 210 3.83 -1.54 -8.57
CA GLN A 210 2.80 -1.42 -7.54
C GLN A 210 3.37 -1.88 -6.20
N PHE A 211 3.98 -0.94 -5.45
CA PHE A 211 4.66 -1.27 -4.19
C PHE A 211 3.69 -1.32 -3.02
N SER A 212 2.98 -0.24 -2.73
CA SER A 212 2.00 -0.21 -1.63
C SER A 212 0.61 0.13 -2.15
N CYS A 213 -0.38 -0.66 -1.76
CA CYS A 213 -1.75 -0.51 -2.22
C CYS A 213 -2.77 -0.97 -1.17
N THR A 214 -3.98 -0.42 -1.27
CA THR A 214 -5.15 -0.91 -0.52
C THR A 214 -5.86 -1.99 -1.33
N VAL A 215 -6.05 -3.13 -0.72
CA VAL A 215 -6.73 -4.29 -1.32
C VAL A 215 -8.01 -4.59 -0.55
N THR A 216 -9.08 -4.94 -1.27
CA THR A 216 -10.33 -5.43 -0.68
C THR A 216 -10.92 -6.56 -1.52
N THR A 217 -12.02 -7.17 -1.04
CA THR A 217 -12.68 -8.27 -1.76
C THR A 217 -13.63 -7.73 -2.83
N GLY A 218 -13.78 -8.47 -3.95
CA GLY A 218 -14.81 -8.18 -4.96
C GLY A 218 -16.22 -8.17 -4.37
N ARG A 219 -16.48 -8.99 -3.33
CA ARG A 219 -17.73 -8.94 -2.56
C ARG A 219 -17.95 -7.58 -1.91
N MET A 220 -16.93 -7.03 -1.23
CA MET A 220 -17.00 -5.70 -0.61
C MET A 220 -17.28 -4.62 -1.65
N ILE A 221 -16.59 -4.67 -2.79
CA ILE A 221 -16.78 -3.74 -3.90
C ILE A 221 -18.21 -3.74 -4.43
N ARG A 222 -18.82 -4.91 -4.55
CA ARG A 222 -20.19 -5.06 -5.09
C ARG A 222 -21.28 -4.73 -4.06
N GLN A 223 -21.11 -5.15 -2.81
CA GLN A 223 -22.15 -5.05 -1.77
C GLN A 223 -22.08 -3.76 -0.96
N ASN A 224 -20.88 -3.20 -0.78
CA ASN A 224 -20.65 -2.01 0.05
C ASN A 224 -19.72 -0.99 -0.65
N PRO A 225 -20.07 -0.52 -1.87
CA PRO A 225 -19.20 0.39 -2.63
C PRO A 225 -18.95 1.71 -1.90
N ASP A 226 -19.87 2.16 -1.05
CA ASP A 226 -19.71 3.39 -0.26
C ASP A 226 -18.62 3.26 0.80
N VAL A 227 -18.47 2.07 1.41
CA VAL A 227 -17.38 1.77 2.35
C VAL A 227 -16.03 1.83 1.63
N VAL A 228 -15.96 1.27 0.40
CA VAL A 228 -14.74 1.32 -0.41
C VAL A 228 -14.42 2.76 -0.83
N ARG A 229 -15.41 3.55 -1.25
CA ARG A 229 -15.27 4.97 -1.58
C ARG A 229 -14.74 5.77 -0.40
N SER A 230 -15.31 5.54 0.80
CA SER A 230 -14.87 6.18 2.05
C SER A 230 -13.42 5.84 2.37
N MET A 231 -13.02 4.59 2.20
CA MET A 231 -11.64 4.14 2.38
C MET A 231 -10.68 4.86 1.43
N VAL A 232 -11.00 4.90 0.15
CA VAL A 232 -10.16 5.56 -0.87
C VAL A 232 -10.03 7.06 -0.60
N LYS A 233 -11.11 7.74 -0.18
CA LYS A 233 -11.07 9.16 0.25
C LYS A 233 -10.16 9.36 1.45
N ALA A 234 -10.29 8.51 2.48
CA ALA A 234 -9.46 8.60 3.68
C ALA A 234 -7.97 8.42 3.35
N MET A 235 -7.62 7.51 2.43
CA MET A 235 -6.24 7.32 1.99
C MET A 235 -5.71 8.54 1.22
N ALA A 236 -6.49 9.14 0.33
CA ALA A 236 -6.08 10.35 -0.39
C ALA A 236 -5.82 11.53 0.57
N GLU A 237 -6.70 11.73 1.55
CA GLU A 237 -6.50 12.76 2.59
C GLU A 237 -5.30 12.44 3.49
N ALA A 238 -5.05 11.17 3.81
CA ALA A 238 -3.89 10.77 4.61
C ALA A 238 -2.57 11.04 3.88
N VAL A 239 -2.52 10.80 2.57
CA VAL A 239 -1.36 11.17 1.73
C VAL A 239 -1.16 12.68 1.71
N HIS A 240 -2.23 13.45 1.51
CA HIS A 240 -2.16 14.91 1.58
C HIS A 240 -1.68 15.40 2.95
N TYR A 241 -2.22 14.85 4.03
CA TYR A 241 -1.81 15.19 5.39
C TYR A 241 -0.32 14.89 5.63
N TYR A 242 0.15 13.73 5.20
CA TYR A 242 1.58 13.40 5.28
C TYR A 242 2.46 14.43 4.58
N LYS A 243 2.06 14.85 3.37
CA LYS A 243 2.86 15.78 2.56
C LYS A 243 2.87 17.21 3.11
N THR A 244 1.86 17.59 3.89
CA THR A 244 1.66 18.98 4.36
C THR A 244 1.89 19.17 5.86
N GLN A 245 1.80 18.12 6.69
CA GLN A 245 1.88 18.20 8.15
C GLN A 245 3.09 17.41 8.69
N LYS A 246 4.31 17.89 8.38
CA LYS A 246 5.58 17.19 8.69
C LYS A 246 5.70 16.77 10.15
N GLU A 247 5.50 17.72 11.08
CA GLU A 247 5.75 17.47 12.49
C GLU A 247 4.79 16.45 13.08
N ASP A 248 3.52 16.51 12.70
CA ASP A 248 2.52 15.57 13.16
C ASP A 248 2.72 14.19 12.53
N ALA A 249 3.09 14.13 11.24
CA ALA A 249 3.45 12.86 10.58
C ALA A 249 4.61 12.16 11.30
N ILE A 250 5.66 12.90 11.67
CA ILE A 250 6.82 12.37 12.40
C ILE A 250 6.40 11.88 13.81
N LYS A 251 5.57 12.64 14.54
CA LYS A 251 5.04 12.20 15.85
C LYS A 251 4.24 10.90 15.74
N ILE A 252 3.39 10.79 14.73
CA ILE A 252 2.59 9.59 14.50
C ILE A 252 3.49 8.41 14.13
N MET A 253 4.47 8.59 13.22
CA MET A 253 5.48 7.57 12.94
C MET A 253 6.17 7.09 14.22
N GLN A 254 6.59 8.02 15.08
CA GLN A 254 7.28 7.71 16.33
C GLN A 254 6.43 6.85 17.28
N LYS A 255 5.09 7.08 17.31
CA LYS A 255 4.14 6.29 18.10
C LYS A 255 4.10 4.81 17.66
N TYR A 256 4.17 4.54 16.35
CA TYR A 256 4.01 3.20 15.78
C TYR A 256 5.31 2.43 15.61
N THR A 257 6.46 3.10 15.52
CA THR A 257 7.76 2.47 15.16
C THR A 257 8.63 2.07 16.36
N ARG A 258 8.08 1.96 17.55
CA ARG A 258 8.74 1.39 18.75
C ARG A 258 10.19 1.79 18.95
N GLY A 259 10.49 3.09 18.93
CA GLY A 259 11.80 3.59 19.35
C GLY A 259 12.79 3.96 18.24
N GLN A 260 12.36 4.09 17.01
CA GLN A 260 13.20 4.75 16.02
C GLN A 260 13.50 6.20 16.44
N ASN A 261 14.74 6.61 16.29
CA ASN A 261 15.12 7.99 16.64
C ASN A 261 14.53 8.99 15.64
N ARG A 262 14.33 10.21 16.10
CA ARG A 262 13.72 11.29 15.30
C ARG A 262 14.45 11.54 13.98
N ALA A 263 15.79 11.52 13.96
CA ALA A 263 16.56 11.78 12.74
C ALA A 263 16.31 10.71 11.66
N ALA A 264 16.17 9.42 12.05
CA ALA A 264 15.81 8.38 11.12
C ALA A 264 14.39 8.59 10.55
N LEU A 265 13.43 8.98 11.40
CA LEU A 265 12.05 9.26 10.98
C LEU A 265 11.96 10.50 10.07
N GLU A 266 12.77 11.52 10.31
CA GLU A 266 12.88 12.69 9.42
C GLU A 266 13.41 12.30 8.03
N GLY A 267 14.43 11.44 7.99
CA GLY A 267 14.94 10.88 6.73
C GLY A 267 13.86 10.09 5.96
N THR A 268 13.12 9.25 6.66
CA THR A 268 12.00 8.50 6.08
C THR A 268 10.88 9.44 5.60
N TYR A 269 10.55 10.47 6.39
CA TYR A 269 9.55 11.46 5.99
C TYR A 269 9.93 12.11 4.66
N VAL A 270 11.18 12.56 4.51
CA VAL A 270 11.65 13.20 3.27
C VAL A 270 11.56 12.23 2.09
N ALA A 271 12.01 11.00 2.26
CA ALA A 271 11.97 9.99 1.20
C ALA A 271 10.52 9.68 0.76
N TYR A 272 9.63 9.38 1.70
CA TYR A 272 8.27 8.99 1.38
C TYR A 272 7.37 10.15 0.95
N ARG A 273 7.71 11.40 1.31
CA ARG A 273 7.01 12.58 0.81
C ARG A 273 7.01 12.65 -0.72
N GLU A 274 8.11 12.23 -1.35
CA GLU A 274 8.25 12.19 -2.81
C GLU A 274 7.62 10.93 -3.43
N LEU A 275 7.60 9.82 -2.69
CA LEU A 275 7.13 8.52 -3.18
C LEU A 275 5.61 8.35 -3.12
N LEU A 276 4.96 8.98 -2.13
CA LEU A 276 3.52 8.87 -1.94
C LEU A 276 2.75 9.51 -3.10
N VAL A 277 1.85 8.73 -3.69
CA VAL A 277 1.05 9.10 -4.86
C VAL A 277 -0.12 9.98 -4.45
N GLU A 278 -0.15 11.23 -4.91
CA GLU A 278 -1.11 12.25 -4.46
C GLU A 278 -2.57 11.91 -4.75
N ASP A 279 -2.82 11.30 -5.88
CA ASP A 279 -4.16 10.91 -6.33
C ASP A 279 -4.52 9.46 -6.01
N VAL A 280 -3.65 8.78 -5.26
CA VAL A 280 -3.78 7.37 -4.83
C VAL A 280 -4.12 6.40 -5.97
N TYR A 281 -3.74 6.73 -7.20
CA TYR A 281 -4.06 5.93 -8.39
C TYR A 281 -3.10 4.73 -8.53
N PRO A 282 -3.62 3.50 -8.71
CA PRO A 282 -2.80 2.32 -8.96
C PRO A 282 -1.99 2.44 -10.26
N THR A 283 -0.75 2.00 -10.25
CA THR A 283 0.07 1.99 -11.46
C THR A 283 -0.22 0.78 -12.34
N LEU A 284 -0.99 0.99 -13.42
CA LEU A 284 -1.33 -0.08 -14.36
C LEU A 284 -0.07 -0.62 -15.07
N GLU A 285 0.88 0.27 -15.39
CA GLU A 285 2.18 -0.12 -15.96
C GLU A 285 3.01 -0.94 -14.96
N GLY A 286 3.01 -0.56 -13.67
CA GLY A 286 3.69 -1.31 -12.61
C GLY A 286 3.10 -2.71 -12.42
N LEU A 287 1.78 -2.85 -12.52
CA LEU A 287 1.11 -4.16 -12.51
C LEU A 287 1.49 -4.99 -13.74
N LYS A 288 1.53 -4.36 -14.93
CA LYS A 288 1.98 -5.03 -16.16
C LYS A 288 3.42 -5.52 -16.04
N ASN A 289 4.35 -4.69 -15.58
CA ASN A 289 5.75 -5.07 -15.34
C ASN A 289 5.85 -6.26 -14.36
N THR A 290 5.02 -6.26 -13.32
CA THR A 290 4.97 -7.38 -12.36
C THR A 290 4.48 -8.66 -13.03
N LEU A 291 3.40 -8.61 -13.80
CA LEU A 291 2.86 -9.77 -14.52
C LEU A 291 3.85 -10.33 -15.55
N GLU A 292 4.57 -9.48 -16.30
CA GLU A 292 5.58 -9.91 -17.25
C GLU A 292 6.71 -10.70 -16.58
N ILE A 293 7.19 -10.24 -15.42
CA ILE A 293 8.20 -10.97 -14.65
C ILE A 293 7.60 -12.27 -14.10
N GLN A 294 6.41 -12.20 -13.52
CA GLN A 294 5.69 -13.34 -12.94
C GLN A 294 5.45 -14.46 -13.98
N ALA A 295 5.14 -14.09 -15.22
CA ALA A 295 4.91 -15.02 -16.32
C ALA A 295 6.11 -15.94 -16.63
N SER A 296 7.32 -15.55 -16.21
CA SER A 296 8.51 -16.38 -16.37
C SER A 296 8.53 -17.61 -15.45
N PHE A 297 7.69 -17.66 -14.41
CA PHE A 297 7.62 -18.76 -13.45
C PHE A 297 6.19 -19.17 -13.05
N ASP A 298 5.14 -18.40 -13.45
CA ASP A 298 3.74 -18.76 -13.27
C ASP A 298 2.96 -18.60 -14.58
N PRO A 299 2.57 -19.70 -15.26
CA PRO A 299 1.82 -19.65 -16.52
C PRO A 299 0.46 -18.92 -16.41
N LYS A 300 -0.13 -18.82 -15.22
CA LYS A 300 -1.38 -18.07 -15.02
C LYS A 300 -1.17 -16.59 -15.23
N ALA A 301 -0.02 -16.05 -14.82
CA ALA A 301 0.32 -14.65 -15.01
C ALA A 301 0.45 -14.28 -16.49
N ALA A 302 0.92 -15.20 -17.34
CA ALA A 302 1.02 -14.97 -18.78
C ALA A 302 -0.32 -14.77 -19.49
N LYS A 303 -1.41 -15.25 -18.90
CA LYS A 303 -2.78 -15.16 -19.44
C LYS A 303 -3.62 -14.07 -18.77
N ALA A 304 -3.14 -13.51 -17.69
CA ALA A 304 -3.87 -12.55 -16.88
C ALA A 304 -3.80 -11.13 -17.50
N LYS A 305 -4.86 -10.36 -17.31
CA LYS A 305 -4.94 -8.95 -17.72
C LYS A 305 -4.78 -8.07 -16.49
N VAL A 306 -4.21 -6.88 -16.65
CA VAL A 306 -4.04 -5.92 -15.55
C VAL A 306 -5.38 -5.60 -14.87
N ASP A 307 -6.45 -5.47 -15.65
CA ASP A 307 -7.80 -5.17 -15.17
C ASP A 307 -8.37 -6.26 -14.23
N ASP A 308 -7.83 -7.47 -14.26
CA ASP A 308 -8.24 -8.54 -13.35
C ASP A 308 -7.82 -8.29 -11.89
N PHE A 309 -6.89 -7.37 -11.65
CA PHE A 309 -6.25 -7.12 -10.35
C PHE A 309 -6.63 -5.78 -9.72
N VAL A 310 -7.31 -4.89 -10.45
CA VAL A 310 -7.53 -3.52 -10.01
C VAL A 310 -8.97 -3.07 -10.27
N ASP A 311 -9.51 -2.25 -9.36
CA ASP A 311 -10.77 -1.56 -9.57
C ASP A 311 -10.55 -0.06 -9.34
N VAL A 312 -10.28 0.67 -10.41
CA VAL A 312 -9.95 2.09 -10.39
C VAL A 312 -11.16 3.03 -10.31
N ARG A 313 -12.40 2.51 -10.37
CA ARG A 313 -13.62 3.32 -10.40
C ARG A 313 -13.72 4.34 -9.28
N PHE A 314 -13.29 3.96 -8.07
CA PHE A 314 -13.34 4.81 -6.88
C PHE A 314 -12.34 5.96 -6.96
N VAL A 315 -11.14 5.71 -7.49
CA VAL A 315 -10.12 6.74 -7.68
C VAL A 315 -10.50 7.65 -8.86
N ASP A 316 -11.02 7.08 -9.95
CA ASP A 316 -11.56 7.85 -11.08
C ASP A 316 -12.67 8.81 -10.65
N GLU A 317 -13.54 8.37 -9.71
CA GLU A 317 -14.57 9.24 -9.14
C GLU A 317 -13.95 10.42 -8.38
N LEU A 318 -12.90 10.20 -7.58
CA LEU A 318 -12.20 11.28 -6.87
C LEU A 318 -11.59 12.30 -7.83
N ARG A 319 -11.00 11.84 -8.93
CA ARG A 319 -10.46 12.72 -9.98
C ARG A 319 -11.59 13.52 -10.67
N LYS A 320 -12.65 12.84 -11.13
CA LYS A 320 -13.79 13.45 -11.83
C LYS A 320 -14.54 14.46 -10.97
N THR A 321 -14.68 14.22 -9.69
CA THR A 321 -15.35 15.15 -8.76
C THR A 321 -14.47 16.34 -8.37
N GLY A 322 -13.19 16.34 -8.72
CA GLY A 322 -12.22 17.35 -8.32
C GLY A 322 -11.82 17.26 -6.85
N PHE A 323 -12.07 16.12 -6.20
CA PHE A 323 -11.72 15.93 -4.79
C PHE A 323 -10.21 16.08 -4.54
N ILE A 324 -9.38 15.50 -5.42
CA ILE A 324 -7.92 15.63 -5.34
C ILE A 324 -7.47 17.07 -5.55
N ASP A 325 -8.03 17.77 -6.55
CA ASP A 325 -7.68 19.17 -6.84
C ASP A 325 -8.01 20.08 -5.65
N LEU A 326 -9.16 19.85 -4.99
CA LEU A 326 -9.54 20.57 -3.78
C LEU A 326 -8.56 20.35 -2.62
N LEU A 327 -8.06 19.12 -2.43
CA LEU A 327 -7.07 18.82 -1.39
C LEU A 327 -5.78 19.62 -1.58
N TYR A 328 -5.32 19.77 -2.84
CA TYR A 328 -4.05 20.43 -3.18
C TYR A 328 -4.20 21.88 -3.63
N ASN A 329 -5.39 22.48 -3.48
CA ASN A 329 -5.71 23.85 -3.94
C ASN A 329 -5.33 24.10 -5.40
N ARG A 330 -5.54 23.10 -6.26
CA ARG A 330 -5.30 23.21 -7.72
C ARG A 330 -6.53 23.72 -8.44
N GLU A 331 -6.34 24.59 -9.44
CA GLU A 331 -7.43 24.91 -10.37
C GLU A 331 -7.83 23.64 -11.14
N ARG A 332 -9.15 23.42 -11.28
CA ARG A 332 -9.65 22.28 -12.07
C ARG A 332 -9.14 22.40 -13.49
N THR A 333 -8.27 21.50 -13.91
CA THR A 333 -8.00 21.29 -15.34
C THR A 333 -9.30 20.78 -15.98
N ARG A 334 -9.94 21.62 -16.80
CA ARG A 334 -11.19 21.31 -17.52
C ARG A 334 -10.95 20.28 -18.62
#